data_5e0fd3e1c8a65ec942a60e17a277a3ae
#
_entry.id   5e0fd3e1c8a65ec942a60e17a277a3ae
#
_cell.length_a   1.000
_cell.length_b   1.000
_cell.length_c   1.000
_cell.angle_alpha   90.00
_cell.angle_beta   90.00
_cell.angle_gamma   90.00
#
_symmetry.space_group_name_H-M   'P 1'
#
loop_
_entity.id
_entity.type
_entity.pdbx_description
1 polymer ?
#
loop_
_entity_poly.entity_id
_entity_poly.type
_entity_poly.pdbx_seq_one_letter_code
_entity_poly.pdbx_strand_id
1 'polypeptide(L)'
;MGIIEVKNLSFAYDESAKTIDEVSFSIEEGTYTTIIGHNGSGKSTIAKLIAGLLEKASGSIMVDGMELNVENLNKIRSDIGIVFQNPDNQFIGSTVRDDIAFGLENHCVPQEDMDHIIEENAALVGMTKYLNQEPTRLSG
;
A
#
# COMPACT_ATOMS: atom_id res chain seq x y z
N MET A 1 10.57 -7.25 17.53
CA MET A 1 9.73 -7.92 16.52
C MET A 1 9.31 -6.83 15.55
N GLY A 2 9.65 -6.96 14.28
CA GLY A 2 9.36 -5.92 13.30
C GLY A 2 7.87 -5.90 12.95
N ILE A 3 7.36 -4.73 12.55
CA ILE A 3 5.99 -4.61 12.02
C ILE A 3 5.85 -5.34 10.68
N ILE A 4 6.95 -5.41 9.90
CA ILE A 4 7.04 -6.26 8.72
C ILE A 4 8.25 -7.16 8.87
N GLU A 5 8.06 -8.46 8.72
CA GLU A 5 9.13 -9.45 8.69
C GLU A 5 9.05 -10.26 7.40
N VAL A 6 10.15 -10.30 6.67
CA VAL A 6 10.30 -11.07 5.43
C VAL A 6 11.40 -12.10 5.63
N LYS A 7 11.11 -13.38 5.34
CA LYS A 7 12.06 -14.48 5.53
C LYS A 7 12.13 -15.34 4.27
N ASN A 8 13.33 -15.47 3.72
CA ASN A 8 13.67 -16.31 2.56
C ASN A 8 12.71 -16.13 1.38
N LEU A 9 12.27 -14.88 1.17
CA LEU A 9 11.30 -14.53 0.14
C LEU A 9 11.90 -14.75 -1.25
N SER A 10 11.22 -15.53 -2.08
CA SER A 10 11.55 -15.69 -3.48
C SER A 10 10.32 -15.47 -4.35
N PHE A 11 10.55 -14.86 -5.52
CA PHE A 11 9.53 -14.58 -6.52
C PHE A 11 10.12 -14.50 -7.92
N ALA A 12 9.39 -14.97 -8.92
CA ALA A 12 9.68 -14.82 -10.34
C ALA A 12 8.40 -14.46 -11.09
N TYR A 13 8.49 -13.59 -12.09
CA TYR A 13 7.38 -13.29 -13.00
C TYR A 13 7.18 -14.40 -14.05
N ASP A 14 8.25 -15.11 -14.37
CA ASP A 14 8.26 -16.23 -15.29
C ASP A 14 9.26 -17.29 -14.81
N GLU A 15 9.32 -18.44 -15.50
CA GLU A 15 10.20 -19.54 -15.13
C GLU A 15 11.69 -19.29 -15.42
N SER A 16 12.02 -18.20 -16.13
CA SER A 16 13.37 -17.98 -16.68
C SER A 16 14.36 -17.36 -15.70
N ALA A 17 13.90 -16.50 -14.79
CA ALA A 17 14.78 -15.85 -13.81
C ALA A 17 14.02 -15.43 -12.55
N LYS A 18 14.60 -15.68 -11.38
CA LYS A 18 14.10 -15.16 -10.11
C LYS A 18 14.29 -13.62 -10.07
N THR A 19 13.22 -12.91 -9.82
CA THR A 19 13.25 -11.47 -9.58
C THR A 19 13.66 -11.15 -8.16
N ILE A 20 13.21 -11.98 -7.21
CA ILE A 20 13.56 -11.95 -5.79
C ILE A 20 14.06 -13.35 -5.45
N ASP A 21 15.23 -13.46 -4.79
CA ASP A 21 15.86 -14.73 -4.45
C ASP A 21 16.32 -14.73 -3.00
N GLU A 22 15.61 -15.49 -2.17
CA GLU A 22 15.88 -15.73 -0.74
C GLU A 22 16.14 -14.48 0.11
N VAL A 23 15.40 -13.40 -0.16
CA VAL A 23 15.56 -12.13 0.54
C VAL A 23 14.92 -12.18 1.93
N SER A 24 15.67 -11.73 2.94
CA SER A 24 15.18 -11.63 4.32
C SER A 24 15.53 -10.27 4.91
N PHE A 25 14.55 -9.62 5.57
CA PHE A 25 14.71 -8.38 6.31
C PHE A 25 13.54 -8.15 7.27
N SER A 26 13.69 -7.19 8.17
CA SER A 26 12.61 -6.72 9.03
C SER A 26 12.54 -5.19 9.02
N ILE A 27 11.34 -4.66 9.24
CA ILE A 27 11.07 -3.23 9.39
C ILE A 27 10.43 -3.05 10.75
N GLU A 28 11.04 -2.19 11.57
CA GLU A 28 10.54 -1.88 12.91
C GLU A 28 9.38 -0.88 12.84
N GLU A 29 8.46 -0.99 13.77
CA GLU A 29 7.34 -0.06 13.92
C GLU A 29 7.83 1.39 14.11
N GLY A 30 7.11 2.34 13.51
CA GLY A 30 7.42 3.78 13.63
C GLY A 30 8.68 4.23 12.91
N THR A 31 9.26 3.40 12.02
CA THR A 31 10.47 3.75 11.27
C THR A 31 10.16 4.18 9.84
N TYR A 32 11.03 5.03 9.29
CA TYR A 32 11.09 5.33 7.87
C TYR A 32 12.18 4.49 7.22
N THR A 33 11.79 3.56 6.35
CA THR A 33 12.69 2.62 5.71
C THR A 33 12.78 2.88 4.20
N THR A 34 13.98 2.95 3.66
CA THR A 34 14.22 3.14 2.22
C THR A 34 14.83 1.89 1.61
N ILE A 35 14.23 1.41 0.51
CA ILE A 35 14.79 0.34 -0.33
C ILE A 35 15.52 0.96 -1.51
N ILE A 36 16.83 0.74 -1.59
CA ILE A 36 17.73 1.31 -2.61
C ILE A 36 18.18 0.20 -3.57
N GLY A 37 18.31 0.53 -4.84
CA GLY A 37 18.82 -0.36 -5.88
C GLY A 37 18.62 0.22 -7.28
N HIS A 38 19.30 -0.36 -8.27
CA HIS A 38 19.15 0.04 -9.67
C HIS A 38 17.77 -0.33 -10.23
N ASN A 39 17.43 0.19 -11.41
CA ASN A 39 16.18 -0.15 -12.08
C ASN A 39 16.17 -1.65 -12.43
N GLY A 40 15.07 -2.33 -12.12
CA GLY A 40 14.94 -3.77 -12.31
C GLY A 40 15.47 -4.63 -11.16
N SER A 41 15.98 -4.05 -10.06
CA SER A 41 16.46 -4.82 -8.90
C SER A 41 15.38 -5.43 -7.99
N GLY A 42 14.10 -5.31 -8.35
CA GLY A 42 13.00 -5.91 -7.60
C GLY A 42 12.36 -5.06 -6.50
N LYS A 43 12.74 -3.78 -6.35
CA LYS A 43 12.20 -2.87 -5.30
C LYS A 43 10.66 -2.81 -5.30
N SER A 44 10.08 -2.50 -6.45
CA SER A 44 8.61 -2.42 -6.60
C SER A 44 7.95 -3.79 -6.46
N THR A 45 8.66 -4.86 -6.82
CA THR A 45 8.18 -6.23 -6.66
C THR A 45 8.07 -6.60 -5.18
N ILE A 46 9.07 -6.26 -4.36
CA ILE A 46 9.02 -6.46 -2.91
C ILE A 46 7.84 -5.71 -2.29
N ALA A 47 7.64 -4.43 -2.64
CA ALA A 47 6.49 -3.65 -2.15
C ALA A 47 5.15 -4.30 -2.52
N LYS A 48 5.00 -4.77 -3.75
CA LYS A 48 3.80 -5.47 -4.22
C LYS A 48 3.58 -6.81 -3.51
N LEU A 49 4.65 -7.56 -3.21
CA LEU A 49 4.57 -8.81 -2.47
C LEU A 49 4.11 -8.57 -1.03
N ILE A 50 4.66 -7.55 -0.34
CA ILE A 50 4.24 -7.17 1.02
C ILE A 50 2.77 -6.74 1.05
N ALA A 51 2.31 -5.98 0.05
CA ALA A 51 0.91 -5.57 -0.08
C ALA A 51 -0.02 -6.72 -0.55
N GLY A 52 0.51 -7.92 -0.79
CA GLY A 52 -0.27 -9.06 -1.27
C GLY A 52 -0.84 -8.89 -2.69
N LEU A 53 -0.25 -8.01 -3.51
CA LEU A 53 -0.62 -7.82 -4.91
C LEU A 53 0.01 -8.85 -5.85
N LEU A 54 1.04 -9.54 -5.37
CA LEU A 54 1.71 -10.65 -6.04
C LEU A 54 1.78 -11.83 -5.07
N GLU A 55 1.72 -13.03 -5.60
CA GLU A 55 1.86 -14.26 -4.83
C GLU A 55 3.33 -14.69 -4.81
N LYS A 56 3.88 -14.91 -3.60
CA LYS A 56 5.26 -15.38 -3.44
C LYS A 56 5.43 -16.81 -3.93
N ALA A 57 6.61 -17.13 -4.48
CA ALA A 57 6.97 -18.50 -4.84
C ALA A 57 7.37 -19.30 -3.61
N SER A 58 8.11 -18.69 -2.68
CA SER A 58 8.52 -19.30 -1.40
C SER A 58 8.84 -18.25 -0.34
N GLY A 59 9.09 -18.68 0.88
CA GLY A 59 9.38 -17.84 2.02
C GLY A 59 8.12 -17.40 2.77
N SER A 60 8.27 -16.48 3.73
CA SER A 60 7.17 -15.93 4.51
C SER A 60 7.23 -14.43 4.61
N ILE A 61 6.06 -13.79 4.67
CA ILE A 61 5.88 -12.37 4.96
C ILE A 61 4.92 -12.28 6.14
N MET A 62 5.35 -11.57 7.17
CA MET A 62 4.53 -11.24 8.33
C MET A 62 4.29 -9.74 8.34
N VAL A 63 3.06 -9.33 8.60
CA VAL A 63 2.66 -7.93 8.77
C VAL A 63 1.88 -7.84 10.07
N ASP A 64 2.35 -7.01 10.98
CA ASP A 64 1.76 -6.83 12.32
C ASP A 64 1.45 -8.17 13.03
N GLY A 65 2.42 -9.08 13.00
CA GLY A 65 2.30 -10.42 13.60
C GLY A 65 1.38 -11.39 12.86
N MET A 66 0.80 -11.01 11.72
CA MET A 66 -0.05 -11.86 10.88
C MET A 66 0.71 -12.34 9.65
N GLU A 67 0.66 -13.63 9.36
CA GLU A 67 1.22 -14.15 8.12
C GLU A 67 0.38 -13.76 6.90
N LEU A 68 1.05 -13.27 5.86
CA LEU A 68 0.43 -12.96 4.57
C LEU A 68 0.08 -14.26 3.84
N ASN A 69 -1.17 -14.64 3.93
CA ASN A 69 -1.80 -15.79 3.29
C ASN A 69 -3.24 -15.45 2.88
N VAL A 70 -3.92 -16.36 2.24
CA VAL A 70 -5.30 -16.14 1.73
C VAL A 70 -6.28 -15.75 2.85
N GLU A 71 -6.12 -16.32 4.04
CA GLU A 71 -7.03 -16.08 5.18
C GLU A 71 -6.87 -14.66 5.75
N ASN A 72 -5.63 -14.16 5.85
CA ASN A 72 -5.30 -12.88 6.45
C ASN A 72 -5.22 -11.73 5.44
N LEU A 73 -5.25 -12.01 4.13
CA LEU A 73 -4.98 -11.06 3.06
C LEU A 73 -5.84 -9.79 3.16
N ASN A 74 -7.14 -9.94 3.39
CA ASN A 74 -8.06 -8.80 3.46
C ASN A 74 -7.77 -7.91 4.67
N LYS A 75 -7.45 -8.52 5.82
CA LYS A 75 -7.12 -7.79 7.03
C LYS A 75 -5.78 -7.04 6.87
N ILE A 76 -4.76 -7.71 6.35
CA ILE A 76 -3.46 -7.09 6.08
C ILE A 76 -3.58 -5.94 5.09
N ARG A 77 -4.38 -6.09 4.03
CA ARG A 77 -4.62 -5.01 3.06
C ARG A 77 -5.33 -3.80 3.65
N SER A 78 -6.20 -3.99 4.65
CA SER A 78 -6.84 -2.86 5.34
C SER A 78 -5.86 -2.04 6.18
N ASP A 79 -4.75 -2.64 6.58
CA ASP A 79 -3.72 -2.00 7.41
C ASP A 79 -2.56 -1.40 6.57
N ILE A 80 -2.55 -1.62 5.25
CA ILE A 80 -1.51 -1.15 4.34
C ILE A 80 -2.06 -0.11 3.36
N GLY A 81 -1.47 1.09 3.36
CA GLY A 81 -1.62 2.06 2.28
C GLY A 81 -0.49 1.91 1.25
N ILE A 82 -0.81 1.90 -0.03
CA ILE A 82 0.19 1.86 -1.11
C ILE A 82 -0.03 3.00 -2.11
N VAL A 83 1.07 3.69 -2.45
CA VAL A 83 1.11 4.68 -3.52
C VAL A 83 2.05 4.16 -4.61
N PHE A 84 1.54 4.00 -5.82
CA PHE A 84 2.34 3.53 -6.95
C PHE A 84 3.14 4.66 -7.60
N GLN A 85 4.07 4.30 -8.47
CA GLN A 85 4.97 5.24 -9.15
C GLN A 85 4.24 6.31 -9.98
N ASN A 86 3.08 5.98 -10.56
CA ASN A 86 2.24 6.89 -11.34
C ASN A 86 0.89 7.06 -10.64
N PRO A 87 0.77 7.90 -9.62
CA PRO A 87 -0.45 8.06 -8.84
C PRO A 87 -1.61 8.68 -9.63
N ASP A 88 -1.33 9.45 -10.69
CA ASP A 88 -2.34 10.15 -11.49
C ASP A 88 -3.41 9.22 -12.09
N ASN A 89 -3.06 7.97 -12.37
CA ASN A 89 -3.98 6.97 -12.93
C ASN A 89 -4.75 6.19 -11.86
N GLN A 90 -4.60 6.53 -10.58
CA GLN A 90 -5.22 5.80 -9.47
C GLN A 90 -6.47 6.48 -8.93
N PHE A 91 -6.75 7.71 -9.34
CA PHE A 91 -7.95 8.42 -8.92
C PHE A 91 -9.20 7.80 -9.54
N ILE A 92 -10.17 7.50 -8.70
CA ILE A 92 -11.47 6.94 -9.05
C ILE A 92 -12.56 7.98 -8.88
N GLY A 93 -12.43 8.84 -7.87
CA GLY A 93 -13.36 9.91 -7.55
C GLY A 93 -13.34 11.06 -8.55
N SER A 94 -14.48 11.67 -8.78
CA SER A 94 -14.60 12.90 -9.60
C SER A 94 -13.98 14.11 -8.91
N THR A 95 -13.97 14.11 -7.59
CA THR A 95 -13.35 15.14 -6.75
C THR A 95 -12.40 14.47 -5.75
N VAL A 96 -11.54 15.28 -5.13
CA VAL A 96 -10.67 14.81 -4.03
C VAL A 96 -11.51 14.19 -2.89
N ARG A 97 -12.65 14.81 -2.57
CA ARG A 97 -13.59 14.30 -1.57
C ARG A 97 -14.10 12.91 -1.95
N ASP A 98 -14.55 12.72 -3.17
CA ASP A 98 -15.08 11.44 -3.65
C ASP A 98 -14.01 10.35 -3.66
N ASP A 99 -12.77 10.71 -4.01
CA ASP A 99 -11.66 9.77 -4.04
C ASP A 99 -11.29 9.28 -2.62
N ILE A 100 -11.29 10.17 -1.63
CA ILE A 100 -11.09 9.80 -0.22
C ILE A 100 -12.29 8.98 0.28
N ALA A 101 -13.52 9.37 -0.05
CA ALA A 101 -14.74 8.66 0.33
C ALA A 101 -14.75 7.22 -0.18
N PHE A 102 -14.26 6.97 -1.39
CA PHE A 102 -14.18 5.63 -1.97
C PHE A 102 -13.43 4.63 -1.06
N GLY A 103 -12.32 5.08 -0.45
CA GLY A 103 -11.59 4.26 0.53
C GLY A 103 -12.42 3.96 1.77
N LEU A 104 -13.14 4.94 2.30
CA LEU A 104 -14.01 4.78 3.47
C LEU A 104 -15.20 3.88 3.18
N GLU A 105 -15.81 3.98 1.99
CA GLU A 105 -16.88 3.09 1.54
C GLU A 105 -16.42 1.64 1.48
N ASN A 106 -15.23 1.38 0.97
CA ASN A 106 -14.65 0.04 0.92
C ASN A 106 -14.40 -0.56 2.31
N HIS A 107 -14.21 0.29 3.33
CA HIS A 107 -14.09 -0.11 4.73
C HIS A 107 -15.43 -0.10 5.47
N CYS A 108 -16.55 0.08 4.76
CA CYS A 108 -17.90 0.13 5.31
C CYS A 108 -18.07 1.17 6.43
N VAL A 109 -17.39 2.31 6.33
CA VAL A 109 -17.58 3.43 7.26
C VAL A 109 -18.98 4.01 7.08
N PRO A 110 -19.75 4.26 8.17
CA PRO A 110 -21.05 4.89 8.08
C PRO A 110 -20.99 6.25 7.40
N GLN A 111 -21.96 6.56 6.53
CA GLN A 111 -21.98 7.79 5.76
C GLN A 111 -21.98 9.05 6.65
N GLU A 112 -22.62 8.97 7.82
CA GLU A 112 -22.66 10.06 8.80
C GLU A 112 -21.30 10.43 9.38
N ASP A 113 -20.33 9.48 9.38
CA ASP A 113 -18.97 9.69 9.87
C ASP A 113 -17.99 10.11 8.77
N MET A 114 -18.32 9.83 7.50
CA MET A 114 -17.38 10.03 6.38
C MET A 114 -16.94 11.48 6.23
N ASP A 115 -17.86 12.43 6.28
CA ASP A 115 -17.54 13.85 6.08
C ASP A 115 -16.53 14.37 7.12
N HIS A 116 -16.71 13.98 8.39
CA HIS A 116 -15.79 14.35 9.44
C HIS A 116 -14.40 13.75 9.22
N ILE A 117 -14.33 12.46 8.88
CA ILE A 117 -13.06 11.75 8.62
C ILE A 117 -12.34 12.37 7.41
N ILE A 118 -13.07 12.68 6.34
CA ILE A 118 -12.50 13.30 5.13
C ILE A 118 -11.91 14.66 5.47
N GLU A 119 -12.64 15.51 6.19
CA GLU A 119 -12.19 16.86 6.53
C GLU A 119 -10.99 16.85 7.48
N GLU A 120 -10.99 15.98 8.47
CA GLU A 120 -9.88 15.82 9.41
C GLU A 120 -8.60 15.36 8.69
N ASN A 121 -8.69 14.31 7.85
CA ASN A 121 -7.53 13.80 7.12
C ASN A 121 -7.05 14.79 6.04
N ALA A 122 -7.95 15.48 5.35
CA ALA A 122 -7.58 16.52 4.40
C ALA A 122 -6.84 17.68 5.10
N ALA A 123 -7.23 18.03 6.31
CA ALA A 123 -6.56 19.07 7.09
C ALA A 123 -5.13 18.67 7.46
N LEU A 124 -4.90 17.40 7.84
CA LEU A 124 -3.57 16.89 8.18
C LEU A 124 -2.56 17.04 7.04
N VAL A 125 -3.01 16.91 5.79
CA VAL A 125 -2.16 17.01 4.59
C VAL A 125 -2.32 18.34 3.84
N GLY A 126 -3.03 19.32 4.41
CA GLY A 126 -3.22 20.64 3.82
C GLY A 126 -4.13 20.68 2.60
N MET A 127 -5.00 19.67 2.43
CA MET A 127 -5.85 19.49 1.24
C MET A 127 -7.30 20.02 1.38
N THR A 128 -7.67 20.56 2.54
CA THR A 128 -9.06 21.00 2.83
C THR A 128 -9.66 21.89 1.75
N LYS A 129 -8.90 22.86 1.25
CA LYS A 129 -9.38 23.82 0.21
C LYS A 129 -9.53 23.18 -1.18
N TYR A 130 -9.00 21.97 -1.38
CA TYR A 130 -9.00 21.26 -2.65
C TYR A 130 -10.04 20.13 -2.70
N LEU A 131 -10.78 19.86 -1.63
CA LEU A 131 -11.71 18.73 -1.52
C LEU A 131 -12.72 18.66 -2.68
N ASN A 132 -13.17 19.80 -3.18
CA ASN A 132 -14.15 19.87 -4.27
C ASN A 132 -13.50 20.02 -5.66
N GLN A 133 -12.18 19.92 -5.76
CA GLN A 133 -11.48 19.98 -7.04
C GLN A 133 -11.30 18.57 -7.62
N GLU A 134 -11.18 18.54 -8.95
CA GLU A 134 -10.79 17.34 -9.69
C GLU A 134 -9.35 16.97 -9.34
N PRO A 135 -9.06 15.70 -8.93
CA PRO A 135 -7.72 15.28 -8.50
C PRO A 135 -6.64 15.55 -9.55
N THR A 136 -6.96 15.39 -10.83
CA THR A 136 -6.03 15.60 -11.95
C THR A 136 -5.54 17.06 -12.11
N ARG A 137 -6.19 18.01 -11.43
CA ARG A 137 -5.78 19.42 -11.41
C ARG A 137 -4.83 19.78 -10.27
N LEU A 138 -4.51 18.82 -9.43
CA LEU A 138 -3.54 19.03 -8.37
C LEU A 138 -2.12 18.96 -8.95
N SER A 139 -1.25 19.88 -8.54
CA SER A 139 0.18 19.73 -8.80
C SER A 139 0.76 18.66 -7.90
N GLY A 140 1.58 17.80 -8.47
CA GLY A 140 2.23 16.70 -7.77
C GLY A 140 3.09 17.12 -6.57
#